data_5953e2d33e61859313574f83c949b3b4
#
_entry.id   5953e2d33e61859313574f83c949b3b4
#
_cell.length_a   1.000
_cell.length_b   1.000
_cell.length_c   1.000
_cell.angle_alpha   90.00
_cell.angle_beta   90.00
_cell.angle_gamma   90.00
#
_symmetry.space_group_name_H-M   'P 1'
#
loop_
_entity.id
_entity.type
_entity.pdbx_description
1 polymer ?
#
loop_
_entity_poly.entity_id
_entity_poly.type
_entity_poly.pdbx_seq_one_letter_code
_entity_poly.pdbx_strand_id
1 'polypeptide(L)'
;MARDTNKFIRLIEAPGVVTDHYLFKVDGSEALSEPFHYRLQIRSQGEVADAATWVNASITFAVGISDNIDRKINGRCVRFEHLYQKGGYTEFAIELAASFEALKQQRHRRLWTGKTAKFIVADVLRGNQITFDDSKVGAQPTREMCVQQNETDFDFVSRLLEDEGVFYYFRYDAGAGPYKHRMFMADSVAGYDDGEPFEISFRRDHLLRGVQGVTLGHGASPGAAVVHEYDYKKPGSLTPIQVPTRLGSANQASAVYDWQSGHSDPEAGRRRAKLAIEEAESGAMTMSGNGSYLAFEPGKRFQIDDTRLNPRERRIVIRSVSHAIFDPSGLSEGEPHYDQSFAAQPSADVFRPKRTTAKAVASGPQSAIVVDQTDPEGFGRVKIQYHWDRAAASTCWVRVLQQWAGNKIGSQFVPRPGMEVMIDFLEGDPDRPVLVGCLFNGKNAHPYPVPANLTQAGWRTSGPGGLAHELLFEDKGGGEEIFMQSGRDYRRIVKRDETATITRSQKVDAQDITLTATTSIKLEVAGNTIVIDASGVTINGKMINLN
;
A
#
# COMPACT_ATOMS: atom_id res chain seq x y z
N MET A 1 -43.88 26.49 22.13
CA MET A 1 -43.87 25.20 22.77
C MET A 1 -42.77 25.19 23.83
N ALA A 2 -43.07 24.79 25.05
CA ALA A 2 -42.04 24.64 26.08
C ALA A 2 -40.96 23.66 25.58
N ARG A 3 -39.69 24.02 25.74
CA ARG A 3 -38.58 23.08 25.51
C ARG A 3 -38.88 21.84 26.38
N ASP A 4 -39.12 20.71 25.74
CA ASP A 4 -39.30 19.44 26.44
C ASP A 4 -37.93 19.02 26.99
N THR A 5 -37.67 19.39 28.24
CA THR A 5 -36.37 19.20 28.90
C THR A 5 -36.12 17.75 29.29
N ASN A 6 -37.07 16.85 29.04
CA ASN A 6 -37.01 15.43 29.41
C ASN A 6 -36.62 14.49 28.25
N LYS A 7 -36.23 15.03 27.11
CA LYS A 7 -35.79 14.21 25.97
C LYS A 7 -34.47 13.52 26.25
N PHE A 8 -34.47 12.22 26.02
CA PHE A 8 -33.30 11.34 26.20
C PHE A 8 -32.32 11.44 25.02
N ILE A 9 -32.84 11.58 23.80
CA ILE A 9 -32.06 11.81 22.58
C ILE A 9 -32.58 13.04 21.85
N ARG A 10 -31.66 13.83 21.27
CA ARG A 10 -32.02 15.08 20.58
C ARG A 10 -31.06 15.40 19.44
N LEU A 11 -31.58 15.99 18.39
CA LEU A 11 -30.77 16.63 17.36
C LEU A 11 -30.22 17.93 17.92
N ILE A 12 -28.91 18.16 17.73
CA ILE A 12 -28.22 19.41 18.08
C ILE A 12 -28.01 20.25 16.84
N GLU A 13 -27.70 19.59 15.71
CA GLU A 13 -27.41 20.25 14.44
C GLU A 13 -27.87 19.34 13.28
N ALA A 14 -28.67 19.88 12.41
CA ALA A 14 -29.20 19.23 11.23
C ALA A 14 -29.65 20.29 10.20
N PRO A 15 -29.85 19.95 8.94
CA PRO A 15 -30.46 20.85 7.96
C PRO A 15 -31.85 21.32 8.39
N GLY A 16 -32.19 22.56 8.09
CA GLY A 16 -33.49 23.17 8.43
C GLY A 16 -33.60 23.62 9.90
N VAL A 17 -34.84 23.73 10.39
CA VAL A 17 -35.10 24.16 11.78
C VAL A 17 -35.09 22.91 12.68
N VAL A 18 -34.06 22.79 13.50
CA VAL A 18 -33.85 21.58 14.37
C VAL A 18 -35.04 21.32 15.30
N THR A 19 -35.74 22.36 15.75
CA THR A 19 -36.92 22.23 16.63
C THR A 19 -38.13 21.57 15.96
N ASP A 20 -38.16 21.51 14.64
CA ASP A 20 -39.24 20.87 13.88
C ASP A 20 -38.99 19.37 13.69
N HIS A 21 -37.83 18.89 14.09
CA HIS A 21 -37.38 17.52 13.99
C HIS A 21 -37.32 16.85 15.36
N TYR A 22 -37.98 15.74 15.49
CA TYR A 22 -38.01 14.91 16.69
C TYR A 22 -37.27 13.59 16.47
N LEU A 23 -36.09 13.44 17.10
CA LEU A 23 -35.35 12.20 17.09
C LEU A 23 -35.93 11.24 18.13
N PHE A 24 -36.43 10.07 17.71
CA PHE A 24 -37.08 9.13 18.58
C PHE A 24 -36.40 7.76 18.64
N LYS A 25 -35.54 7.42 17.67
CA LYS A 25 -34.82 6.16 17.68
C LYS A 25 -33.41 6.32 17.12
N VAL A 26 -32.45 5.68 17.78
CA VAL A 26 -31.04 5.63 17.39
C VAL A 26 -30.55 4.19 17.50
N ASP A 27 -30.12 3.62 16.39
CA ASP A 27 -29.38 2.37 16.34
C ASP A 27 -27.98 2.66 15.79
N GLY A 28 -26.93 2.15 16.41
CA GLY A 28 -25.57 2.44 15.92
C GLY A 28 -24.48 1.58 16.52
N SER A 29 -23.30 1.65 15.91
CA SER A 29 -22.13 0.93 16.38
C SER A 29 -20.85 1.74 16.16
N GLU A 30 -19.89 1.54 17.05
CA GLU A 30 -18.57 2.10 17.02
C GLU A 30 -17.55 1.02 17.39
N ALA A 31 -16.39 1.01 16.73
CA ALA A 31 -15.32 0.08 17.07
C ALA A 31 -13.94 0.69 16.83
N LEU A 32 -12.92 0.11 17.46
CA LEU A 32 -11.52 0.40 17.13
C LEU A 32 -11.24 -0.10 15.70
N SER A 33 -10.61 0.75 14.91
CA SER A 33 -10.25 0.50 13.50
C SER A 33 -11.42 0.24 12.55
N GLU A 34 -12.60 0.75 12.92
CA GLU A 34 -13.79 0.75 12.06
C GLU A 34 -14.46 2.13 12.07
N PRO A 35 -14.99 2.62 10.94
CA PRO A 35 -15.86 3.78 10.94
C PRO A 35 -17.11 3.50 11.76
N PHE A 36 -17.57 4.49 12.53
CA PHE A 36 -18.88 4.36 13.19
C PHE A 36 -20.01 4.48 12.19
N HIS A 37 -21.13 3.83 12.51
CA HIS A 37 -22.39 3.94 11.79
C HIS A 37 -23.54 4.11 12.75
N TYR A 38 -24.43 5.08 12.45
CA TYR A 38 -25.66 5.32 13.20
C TYR A 38 -26.84 5.49 12.26
N ARG A 39 -27.94 4.82 12.57
CA ARG A 39 -29.23 5.02 11.93
C ARG A 39 -30.13 5.79 12.87
N LEU A 40 -30.54 6.99 12.46
CA LEU A 40 -31.42 7.87 13.20
C LEU A 40 -32.79 7.85 12.57
N GLN A 41 -33.84 7.65 13.39
CA GLN A 41 -35.22 7.78 12.94
C GLN A 41 -35.82 9.06 13.52
N ILE A 42 -36.33 9.89 12.62
CA ILE A 42 -36.71 11.27 12.90
C ILE A 42 -38.14 11.47 12.43
N ARG A 43 -38.93 12.12 13.27
CA ARG A 43 -40.27 12.62 12.92
C ARG A 43 -40.18 14.13 12.73
N SER A 44 -40.71 14.64 11.62
CA SER A 44 -40.77 16.07 11.30
C SER A 44 -42.19 16.57 11.28
N GLN A 45 -42.41 17.80 11.78
CA GLN A 45 -43.67 18.52 11.62
C GLN A 45 -43.59 19.34 10.31
N GLY A 46 -44.61 19.19 9.44
CA GLY A 46 -44.67 19.99 8.21
C GLY A 46 -44.25 19.24 6.95
N GLU A 47 -43.59 19.96 6.04
CA GLU A 47 -43.22 19.43 4.73
C GLU A 47 -42.16 18.30 4.81
N VAL A 48 -42.17 17.46 3.78
CA VAL A 48 -41.23 16.37 3.63
C VAL A 48 -39.81 16.94 3.52
N ALA A 49 -38.91 16.46 4.37
CA ALA A 49 -37.51 16.87 4.32
C ALA A 49 -36.88 16.52 2.95
N ASP A 50 -36.24 17.49 2.32
CA ASP A 50 -35.55 17.29 1.04
C ASP A 50 -34.25 16.48 1.24
N ALA A 51 -34.23 15.27 0.69
CA ALA A 51 -33.07 14.39 0.76
C ALA A 51 -31.77 15.04 0.25
N ALA A 52 -31.85 15.92 -0.74
CA ALA A 52 -30.66 16.58 -1.30
C ALA A 52 -29.97 17.52 -0.29
N THR A 53 -30.72 18.09 0.65
CA THR A 53 -30.16 18.94 1.69
C THR A 53 -29.54 18.12 2.85
N TRP A 54 -30.02 16.90 3.06
CA TRP A 54 -29.54 16.03 4.14
C TRP A 54 -28.35 15.18 3.75
N VAL A 55 -28.33 14.63 2.55
CA VAL A 55 -27.21 13.79 2.08
C VAL A 55 -25.94 14.63 2.02
N ASN A 56 -24.87 14.13 2.60
CA ASN A 56 -23.58 14.77 2.84
C ASN A 56 -23.57 15.88 3.90
N ALA A 57 -24.71 16.21 4.53
CA ALA A 57 -24.72 17.17 5.62
C ALA A 57 -24.00 16.65 6.87
N SER A 58 -23.43 17.60 7.63
CA SER A 58 -22.91 17.35 8.99
C SER A 58 -24.07 17.37 9.97
N ILE A 59 -24.30 16.28 10.67
CA ILE A 59 -25.39 16.14 11.61
C ILE A 59 -24.85 15.77 12.99
N THR A 60 -25.30 16.50 14.01
CA THR A 60 -24.95 16.24 15.39
C THR A 60 -26.19 15.87 16.19
N PHE A 61 -26.13 14.77 16.92
CA PHE A 61 -27.12 14.42 17.92
C PHE A 61 -26.45 14.24 19.29
N ALA A 62 -27.27 14.30 20.32
CA ALA A 62 -26.81 14.14 21.70
C ALA A 62 -27.69 13.10 22.42
N VAL A 63 -27.05 12.41 23.36
CA VAL A 63 -27.70 11.54 24.34
C VAL A 63 -27.44 12.12 25.72
N GLY A 64 -28.46 12.17 26.57
CA GLY A 64 -28.35 12.72 27.91
C GLY A 64 -29.70 12.87 28.59
N ILE A 65 -29.74 13.11 29.90
CA ILE A 65 -30.96 13.29 30.67
C ILE A 65 -31.14 14.77 31.00
N SER A 66 -32.31 15.30 30.74
CA SER A 66 -32.64 16.73 30.97
C SER A 66 -31.72 17.66 30.15
N ASP A 67 -31.26 18.76 30.74
CA ASP A 67 -30.32 19.68 30.12
C ASP A 67 -28.85 19.21 30.13
N ASN A 68 -28.56 18.15 30.88
CA ASN A 68 -27.25 17.51 30.87
C ASN A 68 -27.04 16.68 29.62
N ILE A 69 -26.14 17.13 28.77
CA ILE A 69 -25.67 16.37 27.60
C ILE A 69 -24.49 15.51 28.05
N ASP A 70 -24.73 14.21 28.19
CA ASP A 70 -23.67 13.29 28.58
C ASP A 70 -22.74 12.96 27.38
N ARG A 71 -23.31 12.90 26.15
CA ARG A 71 -22.51 12.59 24.96
C ARG A 71 -23.07 13.25 23.70
N LYS A 72 -22.15 13.81 22.89
CA LYS A 72 -22.44 14.28 21.52
C LYS A 72 -21.79 13.35 20.50
N ILE A 73 -22.50 13.08 19.43
CA ILE A 73 -22.04 12.29 18.29
C ILE A 73 -22.31 13.12 17.03
N ASN A 74 -21.30 13.24 16.18
CA ASN A 74 -21.42 13.90 14.88
C ASN A 74 -21.00 12.96 13.77
N GLY A 75 -21.74 12.97 12.66
CA GLY A 75 -21.42 12.20 11.48
C GLY A 75 -21.84 12.92 10.20
N ARG A 76 -21.37 12.37 9.07
CA ARG A 76 -21.83 12.74 7.74
C ARG A 76 -23.06 11.89 7.40
N CYS A 77 -24.13 12.51 6.94
CA CYS A 77 -25.28 11.78 6.43
C CYS A 77 -24.92 11.12 5.09
N VAL A 78 -24.90 9.78 5.08
CA VAL A 78 -24.55 8.99 3.89
C VAL A 78 -25.76 8.45 3.15
N ARG A 79 -26.90 8.40 3.82
CA ARG A 79 -28.17 7.90 3.26
C ARG A 79 -29.35 8.61 3.90
N PHE A 80 -30.39 8.86 3.12
CA PHE A 80 -31.67 9.38 3.57
C PHE A 80 -32.80 8.49 3.04
N GLU A 81 -33.76 8.13 3.90
CA GLU A 81 -34.88 7.26 3.57
C GLU A 81 -36.20 7.89 4.06
N HIS A 82 -37.16 8.08 3.19
CA HIS A 82 -38.55 8.36 3.60
C HIS A 82 -39.19 7.08 4.13
N LEU A 83 -39.72 7.11 5.35
CA LEU A 83 -40.32 5.95 5.98
C LEU A 83 -41.85 5.99 5.86
N TYR A 84 -42.48 7.03 6.34
CA TYR A 84 -43.92 7.05 6.51
C TYR A 84 -44.45 8.49 6.63
N GLN A 85 -45.70 8.67 6.21
CA GLN A 85 -46.45 9.91 6.42
C GLN A 85 -47.80 9.61 7.03
N LYS A 86 -48.13 10.17 8.20
CA LYS A 86 -49.38 10.00 8.91
C LYS A 86 -49.73 11.24 9.71
N GLY A 87 -50.99 11.73 9.55
CA GLY A 87 -51.56 12.70 10.47
C GLY A 87 -50.82 14.05 10.55
N GLY A 88 -50.20 14.54 9.43
CA GLY A 88 -49.47 15.79 9.41
C GLY A 88 -48.01 15.69 9.85
N TYR A 89 -47.51 14.50 10.10
CA TYR A 89 -46.10 14.22 10.39
C TYR A 89 -45.48 13.38 9.28
N THR A 90 -44.20 13.64 9.00
CA THR A 90 -43.37 12.80 8.13
C THR A 90 -42.30 12.12 8.96
N GLU A 91 -42.17 10.81 8.78
CA GLU A 91 -41.06 10.05 9.37
C GLU A 91 -40.02 9.71 8.29
N PHE A 92 -38.77 9.87 8.65
CA PHE A 92 -37.65 9.52 7.79
C PHE A 92 -36.51 8.93 8.63
N ALA A 93 -35.63 8.20 7.99
CA ALA A 93 -34.40 7.72 8.59
C ALA A 93 -33.19 8.27 7.86
N ILE A 94 -32.13 8.50 8.59
CA ILE A 94 -30.82 8.86 8.05
C ILE A 94 -29.77 7.91 8.57
N GLU A 95 -28.77 7.62 7.73
CA GLU A 95 -27.57 6.92 8.14
C GLU A 95 -26.42 7.91 8.26
N LEU A 96 -25.82 7.94 9.44
CA LEU A 96 -24.62 8.74 9.71
C LEU A 96 -23.40 7.82 9.75
N ALA A 97 -22.33 8.25 9.11
CA ALA A 97 -21.04 7.59 9.16
C ALA A 97 -19.92 8.60 9.44
N ALA A 98 -18.76 8.08 9.83
CA ALA A 98 -17.55 8.88 9.94
C ALA A 98 -17.18 9.47 8.56
N SER A 99 -16.63 10.68 8.52
CA SER A 99 -16.17 11.33 7.29
C SER A 99 -15.14 10.47 6.53
N PHE A 100 -14.40 9.63 7.23
CA PHE A 100 -13.48 8.64 6.67
C PHE A 100 -14.14 7.66 5.68
N GLU A 101 -15.41 7.36 5.86
CA GLU A 101 -16.21 6.50 4.96
C GLU A 101 -16.32 7.08 3.54
N ALA A 102 -16.21 8.41 3.38
CA ALA A 102 -16.23 9.05 2.07
C ALA A 102 -15.11 8.58 1.15
N LEU A 103 -14.01 8.11 1.72
CA LEU A 103 -12.85 7.62 0.98
C LEU A 103 -13.16 6.35 0.16
N LYS A 104 -14.25 5.65 0.43
CA LYS A 104 -14.72 4.50 -0.38
C LYS A 104 -15.23 4.92 -1.77
N GLN A 105 -15.56 6.20 -1.95
CA GLN A 105 -16.13 6.72 -3.20
C GLN A 105 -15.09 7.11 -4.25
N GLN A 106 -13.80 7.07 -3.91
CA GLN A 106 -12.71 7.50 -4.79
C GLN A 106 -11.70 6.37 -4.96
N ARG A 107 -11.20 6.24 -6.18
CA ARG A 107 -10.12 5.30 -6.54
C ARG A 107 -9.00 6.06 -7.22
N HIS A 108 -7.76 5.74 -6.84
CA HIS A 108 -6.58 6.40 -7.37
C HIS A 108 -5.47 5.43 -7.74
N ARG A 109 -4.56 5.94 -8.59
CA ARG A 109 -3.20 5.41 -8.74
C ARG A 109 -2.25 6.51 -8.33
N ARG A 110 -1.45 6.26 -7.32
CA ARG A 110 -0.46 7.21 -6.77
C ARG A 110 0.78 6.43 -6.33
N LEU A 111 1.92 7.10 -6.37
CA LEU A 111 3.20 6.54 -5.96
C LEU A 111 3.87 7.48 -4.96
N TRP A 112 4.31 6.94 -3.84
CA TRP A 112 5.19 7.60 -2.87
C TRP A 112 6.51 6.85 -2.78
N THR A 113 7.64 7.58 -2.73
CA THR A 113 8.98 7.01 -2.56
C THR A 113 9.66 7.62 -1.34
N GLY A 114 10.35 6.79 -0.54
CA GLY A 114 11.07 7.23 0.64
C GLY A 114 10.19 7.86 1.73
N LYS A 115 8.93 7.41 1.86
CA LYS A 115 7.98 7.92 2.86
C LYS A 115 7.57 6.84 3.84
N THR A 116 7.25 7.25 5.07
CA THR A 116 6.66 6.36 6.08
C THR A 116 5.17 6.15 5.81
N ALA A 117 4.58 5.05 6.29
CA ALA A 117 3.14 4.85 6.19
C ALA A 117 2.36 5.96 6.88
N LYS A 118 2.80 6.44 8.06
CA LYS A 118 2.23 7.60 8.76
C LYS A 118 2.14 8.84 7.87
N PHE A 119 3.23 9.16 7.15
CA PHE A 119 3.23 10.30 6.23
C PHE A 119 2.20 10.11 5.10
N ILE A 120 2.18 8.92 4.49
CA ILE A 120 1.30 8.61 3.35
C ILE A 120 -0.17 8.68 3.77
N VAL A 121 -0.52 8.08 4.91
CA VAL A 121 -1.87 8.14 5.49
C VAL A 121 -2.27 9.59 5.75
N ALA A 122 -1.42 10.37 6.39
CA ALA A 122 -1.67 11.79 6.67
C ALA A 122 -1.86 12.62 5.39
N ASP A 123 -1.09 12.32 4.33
CA ASP A 123 -1.20 12.98 3.03
C ASP A 123 -2.57 12.71 2.38
N VAL A 124 -3.01 11.46 2.36
CA VAL A 124 -4.33 11.06 1.84
C VAL A 124 -5.47 11.69 2.65
N LEU A 125 -5.39 11.64 3.98
CA LEU A 125 -6.42 12.21 4.87
C LEU A 125 -6.55 13.72 4.70
N ARG A 126 -5.43 14.45 4.64
CA ARG A 126 -5.42 15.92 4.40
C ARG A 126 -5.99 16.26 3.03
N GLY A 127 -5.60 15.52 1.99
CA GLY A 127 -6.13 15.71 0.62
C GLY A 127 -7.65 15.56 0.56
N ASN A 128 -8.24 14.82 1.48
CA ASN A 128 -9.67 14.57 1.60
C ASN A 128 -10.35 15.37 2.72
N GLN A 129 -9.67 16.33 3.33
CA GLN A 129 -10.19 17.19 4.40
C GLN A 129 -10.70 16.41 5.64
N ILE A 130 -10.15 15.21 5.88
CA ILE A 130 -10.43 14.43 7.08
C ILE A 130 -9.61 15.02 8.23
N THR A 131 -10.29 15.38 9.33
CA THR A 131 -9.61 15.84 10.54
C THR A 131 -9.11 14.67 11.35
N PHE A 132 -7.82 14.66 11.68
CA PHE A 132 -7.20 13.56 12.41
C PHE A 132 -6.14 14.06 13.42
N ASP A 133 -5.75 13.16 14.30
CA ASP A 133 -4.63 13.31 15.24
C ASP A 133 -3.79 12.02 15.20
N ASP A 134 -2.54 12.14 14.79
CA ASP A 134 -1.56 11.06 14.72
C ASP A 134 -0.41 11.20 15.74
N SER A 135 -0.60 12.04 16.74
CA SER A 135 0.42 12.34 17.77
C SER A 135 0.81 11.12 18.62
N LYS A 136 -0.07 10.12 18.69
CA LYS A 136 0.15 8.86 19.41
C LYS A 136 0.68 7.72 18.53
N VAL A 137 1.04 8.01 17.28
CA VAL A 137 1.70 7.07 16.37
C VAL A 137 3.20 7.31 16.42
N GLY A 138 3.95 6.30 16.82
CA GLY A 138 5.41 6.34 16.93
C GLY A 138 6.15 6.44 15.60
N ALA A 139 7.48 6.38 15.67
CA ALA A 139 8.33 6.36 14.48
C ALA A 139 8.13 5.07 13.68
N GLN A 140 8.11 5.21 12.36
CA GLN A 140 7.94 4.11 11.41
C GLN A 140 9.09 4.08 10.41
N PRO A 141 9.48 2.90 9.89
CA PRO A 141 10.47 2.81 8.82
C PRO A 141 9.96 3.48 7.55
N THR A 142 10.88 4.04 6.78
CA THR A 142 10.59 4.54 5.44
C THR A 142 10.43 3.36 4.48
N ARG A 143 9.45 3.44 3.60
CA ARG A 143 9.24 2.51 2.49
C ARG A 143 10.00 3.02 1.27
N GLU A 144 10.79 2.18 0.61
CA GLU A 144 11.46 2.55 -0.64
C GLU A 144 10.43 3.02 -1.67
N MET A 145 9.32 2.30 -1.74
CA MET A 145 8.18 2.61 -2.59
C MET A 145 6.87 2.18 -1.92
N CYS A 146 5.80 2.90 -2.18
CA CYS A 146 4.44 2.53 -1.80
C CYS A 146 3.48 3.00 -2.89
N VAL A 147 2.77 2.06 -3.50
CA VAL A 147 1.85 2.32 -4.61
C VAL A 147 0.41 2.09 -4.16
N GLN A 148 -0.42 3.07 -4.40
CA GLN A 148 -1.87 2.87 -4.43
C GLN A 148 -2.24 2.39 -5.84
N GLN A 149 -2.66 1.14 -5.97
CA GLN A 149 -2.88 0.48 -7.25
C GLN A 149 -4.37 0.32 -7.56
N ASN A 150 -5.03 1.38 -8.02
CA ASN A 150 -6.44 1.35 -8.41
C ASN A 150 -7.38 0.80 -7.30
N GLU A 151 -7.05 1.11 -6.07
CA GLU A 151 -7.84 0.81 -4.88
C GLU A 151 -8.50 2.09 -4.34
N THR A 152 -9.50 1.95 -3.48
CA THR A 152 -10.12 3.12 -2.84
C THR A 152 -9.13 3.77 -1.88
N ASP A 153 -9.30 5.07 -1.63
CA ASP A 153 -8.51 5.76 -0.60
C ASP A 153 -8.75 5.14 0.79
N PHE A 154 -9.96 4.63 1.02
CA PHE A 154 -10.32 3.91 2.24
C PHE A 154 -9.52 2.61 2.40
N ASP A 155 -9.53 1.73 1.39
CA ASP A 155 -8.81 0.46 1.45
C ASP A 155 -7.30 0.70 1.55
N PHE A 156 -6.79 1.68 0.79
CA PHE A 156 -5.37 2.04 0.83
C PHE A 156 -4.92 2.50 2.22
N VAL A 157 -5.66 3.42 2.85
CA VAL A 157 -5.36 3.90 4.21
C VAL A 157 -5.52 2.78 5.22
N SER A 158 -6.62 2.01 5.12
CA SER A 158 -6.91 0.90 6.06
C SER A 158 -5.78 -0.13 6.06
N ARG A 159 -5.36 -0.63 4.87
CA ARG A 159 -4.28 -1.62 4.81
C ARG A 159 -2.94 -1.09 5.32
N LEU A 160 -2.64 0.22 5.12
CA LEU A 160 -1.42 0.82 5.66
C LEU A 160 -1.45 0.91 7.19
N LEU A 161 -2.60 1.25 7.77
CA LEU A 161 -2.79 1.27 9.22
C LEU A 161 -2.72 -0.15 9.81
N GLU A 162 -3.39 -1.12 9.18
CA GLU A 162 -3.34 -2.54 9.54
C GLU A 162 -1.89 -3.06 9.51
N ASP A 163 -1.17 -2.75 8.43
CA ASP A 163 0.21 -3.19 8.19
C ASP A 163 1.21 -2.66 9.23
N GLU A 164 0.98 -1.45 9.74
CA GLU A 164 1.79 -0.83 10.79
C GLU A 164 1.24 -1.07 12.20
N GLY A 165 0.14 -1.82 12.33
CA GLY A 165 -0.50 -2.13 13.60
C GLY A 165 -1.08 -0.89 14.30
N VAL A 166 -1.44 0.13 13.51
CA VAL A 166 -2.03 1.39 14.00
C VAL A 166 -3.54 1.24 14.06
N PHE A 167 -4.11 1.44 15.24
CA PHE A 167 -5.55 1.49 15.42
C PHE A 167 -6.05 2.93 15.43
N TYR A 168 -7.35 3.10 15.14
CA TYR A 168 -8.00 4.39 15.19
C TYR A 168 -9.38 4.32 15.83
N TYR A 169 -9.88 5.50 16.25
CA TYR A 169 -11.23 5.72 16.76
C TYR A 169 -11.65 7.17 16.52
N PHE A 170 -12.91 7.48 16.72
CA PHE A 170 -13.46 8.81 16.51
C PHE A 170 -13.95 9.44 17.81
N ARG A 171 -13.83 10.77 17.91
CA ARG A 171 -14.39 11.58 19.00
C ARG A 171 -15.06 12.81 18.41
N TYR A 172 -16.11 13.25 19.10
CA TYR A 172 -16.71 14.54 18.82
C TYR A 172 -15.68 15.65 19.10
N ASP A 173 -15.55 16.58 18.16
CA ASP A 173 -14.68 17.74 18.24
C ASP A 173 -15.34 18.91 17.52
N ALA A 174 -15.86 19.88 18.28
CA ALA A 174 -16.54 21.04 17.75
C ALA A 174 -15.64 21.93 16.84
N GLY A 175 -14.32 21.86 17.04
CA GLY A 175 -13.31 22.56 16.25
C GLY A 175 -12.80 21.81 15.03
N ALA A 176 -13.22 20.57 14.83
CA ALA A 176 -12.84 19.80 13.65
C ALA A 176 -13.58 20.32 12.41
N GLY A 177 -12.89 20.50 11.32
CA GLY A 177 -13.31 20.90 9.96
C GLY A 177 -14.81 20.91 9.61
N PRO A 178 -15.19 20.44 8.42
CA PRO A 178 -16.60 20.46 7.99
C PRO A 178 -17.48 19.48 8.79
N TYR A 179 -16.88 18.43 9.36
CA TYR A 179 -17.55 17.47 10.23
C TYR A 179 -16.96 17.58 11.64
N LYS A 180 -17.84 17.66 12.65
CA LYS A 180 -17.46 17.87 14.05
C LYS A 180 -17.03 16.59 14.75
N HIS A 181 -16.15 15.83 14.10
CA HIS A 181 -15.47 14.68 14.69
C HIS A 181 -14.05 14.57 14.18
N ARG A 182 -13.18 13.98 14.98
CA ARG A 182 -11.75 13.78 14.71
C ARG A 182 -11.42 12.30 14.78
N MET A 183 -10.61 11.83 13.83
CA MET A 183 -10.01 10.51 13.83
C MET A 183 -8.72 10.54 14.64
N PHE A 184 -8.66 9.79 15.75
CA PHE A 184 -7.45 9.60 16.55
C PHE A 184 -6.77 8.30 16.15
N MET A 185 -5.46 8.35 15.92
CA MET A 185 -4.65 7.20 15.54
C MET A 185 -3.58 6.93 16.60
N ALA A 186 -3.35 5.66 16.92
CA ALA A 186 -2.34 5.23 17.89
C ALA A 186 -1.80 3.83 17.57
N ASP A 187 -0.58 3.55 18.04
CA ASP A 187 0.09 2.26 17.89
C ASP A 187 0.53 1.63 19.22
N SER A 188 0.08 2.19 20.33
CA SER A 188 0.44 1.75 21.67
C SER A 188 -0.69 2.01 22.67
N VAL A 189 -0.58 1.41 23.85
CA VAL A 189 -1.54 1.62 24.95
C VAL A 189 -1.62 3.08 25.44
N ALA A 190 -0.65 3.92 25.10
CA ALA A 190 -0.69 5.35 25.36
C ALA A 190 -1.76 6.09 24.51
N GLY A 191 -2.31 5.43 23.50
CA GLY A 191 -3.44 5.92 22.72
C GLY A 191 -4.80 5.74 23.37
N TYR A 192 -4.87 5.05 24.51
CA TYR A 192 -6.12 4.88 25.25
C TYR A 192 -6.34 6.02 26.24
N ASP A 193 -7.56 6.55 26.28
CA ASP A 193 -7.98 7.57 27.24
C ASP A 193 -8.67 6.93 28.45
N ASP A 194 -8.61 7.57 29.61
CA ASP A 194 -9.39 7.11 30.77
C ASP A 194 -10.86 7.52 30.62
N GLY A 195 -11.77 6.62 30.97
CA GLY A 195 -13.19 6.89 31.03
C GLY A 195 -13.56 7.66 32.29
N GLU A 196 -14.67 8.38 32.23
CA GLU A 196 -15.20 9.14 33.39
C GLU A 196 -16.64 8.70 33.69
N PRO A 197 -16.92 8.14 34.89
CA PRO A 197 -15.95 7.77 35.93
C PRO A 197 -15.10 6.57 35.48
N PHE A 198 -13.86 6.50 35.98
CA PHE A 198 -12.94 5.40 35.63
C PHE A 198 -13.35 4.06 36.23
N GLU A 199 -13.88 4.07 37.45
CA GLU A 199 -14.40 2.88 38.13
C GLU A 199 -15.87 2.66 37.81
N ILE A 200 -16.17 1.46 37.34
CA ILE A 200 -17.54 1.04 37.04
C ILE A 200 -17.94 -0.15 37.89
N SER A 201 -19.15 -0.08 38.43
CA SER A 201 -19.75 -1.16 39.20
C SER A 201 -20.97 -1.73 38.45
N PHE A 202 -21.27 -3.00 38.74
CA PHE A 202 -22.47 -3.65 38.19
C PHE A 202 -23.74 -3.07 38.82
N ARG A 203 -24.52 -2.32 38.03
CA ARG A 203 -25.82 -1.78 38.41
C ARG A 203 -26.86 -2.15 37.35
N ARG A 204 -27.95 -2.74 37.79
CA ARG A 204 -29.06 -3.16 36.89
C ARG A 204 -30.09 -2.07 36.67
N ASP A 205 -30.14 -1.05 37.51
CA ASP A 205 -31.31 -0.16 37.67
C ASP A 205 -31.06 1.28 37.18
N HIS A 206 -29.96 1.54 36.43
CA HIS A 206 -29.67 2.89 36.00
C HIS A 206 -29.72 3.01 34.48
N LEU A 207 -30.58 3.90 33.97
CA LEU A 207 -30.90 4.03 32.53
C LEU A 207 -29.67 4.37 31.67
N LEU A 208 -28.65 5.06 32.20
CA LEU A 208 -27.44 5.48 31.47
C LEU A 208 -26.12 5.02 32.08
N ARG A 209 -26.13 4.28 33.16
CA ARG A 209 -24.93 3.90 33.93
C ARG A 209 -25.00 2.47 34.48
N GLY A 210 -25.69 1.58 33.75
CA GLY A 210 -25.86 0.20 34.15
C GLY A 210 -24.99 -0.76 33.33
N VAL A 211 -24.19 -1.60 34.01
CA VAL A 211 -23.59 -2.80 33.41
C VAL A 211 -24.29 -4.00 34.00
N GLN A 212 -24.93 -4.81 33.13
CA GLN A 212 -25.82 -5.90 33.58
C GLN A 212 -25.11 -7.24 33.70
N GLY A 213 -24.08 -7.46 32.89
CA GLY A 213 -23.32 -8.70 32.91
C GLY A 213 -22.07 -8.60 32.06
N VAL A 214 -21.07 -9.42 32.41
CA VAL A 214 -19.81 -9.51 31.68
C VAL A 214 -19.44 -10.98 31.49
N THR A 215 -19.04 -11.34 30.28
CA THR A 215 -18.51 -12.65 29.92
C THR A 215 -17.04 -12.49 29.53
N LEU A 216 -16.18 -13.29 30.13
CA LEU A 216 -14.76 -13.36 29.80
C LEU A 216 -14.51 -14.57 28.89
N GLY A 217 -13.92 -14.34 27.73
CA GLY A 217 -13.56 -15.37 26.76
C GLY A 217 -12.04 -15.48 26.61
N HIS A 218 -11.55 -16.72 26.53
CA HIS A 218 -10.15 -17.02 26.21
C HIS A 218 -10.10 -17.81 24.91
N GLY A 219 -9.42 -17.29 23.90
CA GLY A 219 -9.21 -17.91 22.61
C GLY A 219 -7.82 -18.50 22.46
N ALA A 220 -7.66 -19.42 21.51
CA ALA A 220 -6.38 -19.94 21.11
C ALA A 220 -5.58 -18.89 20.33
N SER A 221 -4.26 -18.90 20.49
CA SER A 221 -3.30 -18.05 19.78
C SER A 221 -2.13 -18.90 19.28
N PRO A 222 -1.47 -18.52 18.17
CA PRO A 222 -0.22 -19.20 17.75
C PRO A 222 0.91 -18.95 18.74
N GLY A 223 1.90 -19.87 18.74
CA GLY A 223 3.06 -19.81 19.61
C GLY A 223 4.12 -18.81 19.17
N ALA A 224 4.15 -18.44 17.89
CA ALA A 224 5.12 -17.50 17.36
C ALA A 224 4.62 -16.83 16.06
N ALA A 225 5.28 -15.74 15.68
CA ALA A 225 5.26 -15.22 14.32
C ALA A 225 6.68 -15.28 13.73
N VAL A 226 6.76 -15.67 12.47
CA VAL A 226 8.00 -15.77 11.69
C VAL A 226 7.85 -14.90 10.44
N VAL A 227 8.78 -13.99 10.24
CA VAL A 227 8.83 -13.15 9.04
C VAL A 227 10.11 -13.43 8.26
N HIS A 228 10.02 -13.39 6.94
CA HIS A 228 11.18 -13.61 6.07
C HIS A 228 11.12 -12.65 4.87
N GLU A 229 12.29 -12.21 4.41
CA GLU A 229 12.44 -11.29 3.28
C GLU A 229 13.66 -11.64 2.44
N TYR A 230 13.63 -11.27 1.18
CA TYR A 230 14.78 -11.30 0.27
C TYR A 230 15.18 -9.90 -0.14
N ASP A 231 16.39 -9.48 0.26
CA ASP A 231 17.00 -8.22 -0.19
C ASP A 231 18.02 -8.49 -1.29
N TYR A 232 17.73 -8.07 -2.52
CA TYR A 232 18.65 -8.21 -3.65
C TYR A 232 19.90 -7.35 -3.51
N LYS A 233 19.88 -6.29 -2.71
CA LYS A 233 21.04 -5.43 -2.44
C LYS A 233 22.06 -6.13 -1.55
N LYS A 234 21.58 -7.03 -0.68
CA LYS A 234 22.39 -7.82 0.25
C LYS A 234 21.89 -9.27 0.30
N PRO A 235 22.05 -10.03 -0.79
CA PRO A 235 21.55 -11.42 -0.85
C PRO A 235 22.07 -12.25 0.31
N GLY A 236 21.15 -12.97 1.00
CA GLY A 236 21.48 -13.83 2.15
C GLY A 236 21.71 -13.08 3.47
N SER A 237 21.57 -11.76 3.53
CA SER A 237 21.72 -11.00 4.79
C SER A 237 20.49 -11.10 5.70
N LEU A 238 19.31 -11.36 5.14
CA LEU A 238 18.07 -11.49 5.87
C LEU A 238 17.73 -12.98 6.05
N THR A 239 17.73 -13.41 7.30
CA THR A 239 17.30 -14.76 7.69
C THR A 239 15.91 -14.69 8.32
N PRO A 240 15.14 -15.79 8.37
CA PRO A 240 13.86 -15.81 9.06
C PRO A 240 13.99 -15.33 10.50
N ILE A 241 13.12 -14.40 10.89
CA ILE A 241 13.09 -13.80 12.23
C ILE A 241 11.84 -14.28 12.93
N GLN A 242 12.00 -14.90 14.07
CA GLN A 242 10.91 -15.41 14.90
C GLN A 242 10.75 -14.58 16.18
N VAL A 243 9.51 -14.24 16.50
CA VAL A 243 9.11 -13.64 17.78
C VAL A 243 8.08 -14.54 18.44
N PRO A 244 8.37 -15.06 19.64
CA PRO A 244 7.45 -15.92 20.36
C PRO A 244 6.29 -15.10 20.96
N THR A 245 5.17 -15.79 21.19
CA THR A 245 4.04 -15.26 21.94
C THR A 245 4.40 -15.01 23.41
N ARG A 246 3.68 -14.08 24.03
CA ARG A 246 3.73 -13.84 25.49
C ARG A 246 2.65 -14.59 26.25
N LEU A 247 1.71 -15.25 25.54
CA LEU A 247 0.58 -15.93 26.14
C LEU A 247 0.93 -17.36 26.52
N GLY A 248 0.79 -17.69 27.82
CA GLY A 248 1.06 -19.06 28.30
C GLY A 248 0.06 -20.12 27.80
N SER A 249 -1.11 -19.69 27.30
CA SER A 249 -2.17 -20.56 26.75
C SER A 249 -2.04 -20.79 25.25
N ALA A 250 -0.99 -20.28 24.62
CA ALA A 250 -0.84 -20.38 23.16
C ALA A 250 -0.44 -21.77 22.71
N ASN A 251 -0.81 -22.12 21.47
CA ASN A 251 -0.34 -23.35 20.81
C ASN A 251 1.12 -23.17 20.37
N GLN A 252 2.05 -23.64 21.17
CA GLN A 252 3.49 -23.51 20.93
C GLN A 252 3.97 -24.21 19.66
N ALA A 253 3.21 -25.15 19.11
CA ALA A 253 3.55 -25.88 17.88
C ALA A 253 3.13 -25.12 16.60
N SER A 254 2.35 -24.04 16.71
CA SER A 254 1.87 -23.25 15.57
C SER A 254 2.60 -21.92 15.45
N ALA A 255 2.84 -21.48 14.23
CA ALA A 255 3.39 -20.16 13.94
C ALA A 255 2.67 -19.50 12.76
N VAL A 256 2.56 -18.18 12.81
CA VAL A 256 2.19 -17.38 11.64
C VAL A 256 3.46 -17.12 10.84
N TYR A 257 3.47 -17.48 9.56
CA TYR A 257 4.61 -17.24 8.66
C TYR A 257 4.24 -16.20 7.62
N ASP A 258 5.06 -15.15 7.50
CA ASP A 258 4.88 -14.05 6.57
C ASP A 258 6.12 -13.93 5.67
N TRP A 259 5.95 -14.27 4.39
CA TRP A 259 6.97 -14.13 3.36
C TRP A 259 6.84 -12.76 2.68
N GLN A 260 7.97 -12.17 2.33
CA GLN A 260 8.03 -10.82 1.75
C GLN A 260 7.39 -9.76 2.66
N SER A 261 7.74 -9.80 3.93
CA SER A 261 7.19 -8.91 4.96
C SER A 261 7.63 -7.43 4.83
N GLY A 262 8.44 -7.09 3.82
CA GLY A 262 8.83 -5.72 3.47
C GLY A 262 9.87 -5.09 4.42
N HIS A 263 10.64 -5.88 5.16
CA HIS A 263 11.68 -5.36 6.04
C HIS A 263 13.05 -5.28 5.33
N SER A 264 13.82 -4.25 5.63
CA SER A 264 15.12 -3.97 5.02
C SER A 264 16.32 -4.41 5.88
N ASP A 265 16.06 -4.72 7.14
CA ASP A 265 17.08 -5.07 8.13
C ASP A 265 16.48 -5.91 9.27
N PRO A 266 17.31 -6.56 10.12
CA PRO A 266 16.83 -7.42 11.20
C PRO A 266 15.97 -6.70 12.26
N GLU A 267 16.15 -5.42 12.49
CA GLU A 267 15.36 -4.66 13.48
C GLU A 267 13.95 -4.42 12.95
N ALA A 268 13.83 -3.96 11.71
CA ALA A 268 12.56 -3.84 11.01
C ALA A 268 11.83 -5.20 10.93
N GLY A 269 12.57 -6.30 10.69
CA GLY A 269 12.00 -7.64 10.72
C GLY A 269 11.47 -8.05 12.09
N ARG A 270 12.20 -7.78 13.19
CA ARG A 270 11.69 -8.03 14.54
C ARG A 270 10.44 -7.21 14.85
N ARG A 271 10.39 -5.96 14.40
CA ARG A 271 9.20 -5.12 14.52
C ARG A 271 8.00 -5.75 13.79
N ARG A 272 8.19 -6.22 12.54
CA ARG A 272 7.15 -6.90 11.76
C ARG A 272 6.67 -8.18 12.43
N ALA A 273 7.57 -9.04 12.86
CA ALA A 273 7.22 -10.28 13.58
C ALA A 273 6.48 -9.99 14.90
N LYS A 274 6.89 -8.92 15.62
CA LYS A 274 6.18 -8.46 16.83
C LYS A 274 4.76 -8.00 16.51
N LEU A 275 4.55 -7.20 15.47
CA LEU A 275 3.21 -6.77 15.06
C LEU A 275 2.33 -7.97 14.69
N ALA A 276 2.87 -8.95 13.96
CA ALA A 276 2.14 -10.14 13.55
C ALA A 276 1.71 -11.01 14.74
N ILE A 277 2.56 -11.18 15.75
CA ILE A 277 2.18 -11.93 16.95
C ILE A 277 1.20 -11.16 17.82
N GLU A 278 1.36 -9.84 17.99
CA GLU A 278 0.44 -8.98 18.74
C GLU A 278 -0.95 -8.92 18.06
N GLU A 279 -1.01 -8.95 16.72
CA GLU A 279 -2.27 -9.06 15.96
C GLU A 279 -2.99 -10.39 16.29
N ALA A 280 -2.26 -11.50 16.26
CA ALA A 280 -2.79 -12.81 16.59
C ALA A 280 -3.24 -12.92 18.08
N GLU A 281 -2.53 -12.25 18.99
CA GLU A 281 -2.84 -12.19 20.41
C GLU A 281 -4.03 -11.27 20.72
N SER A 282 -4.31 -10.26 19.90
CA SER A 282 -5.34 -9.22 20.13
C SER A 282 -6.77 -9.76 20.34
N GLY A 283 -7.05 -10.99 19.94
CA GLY A 283 -8.33 -11.67 20.16
C GLY A 283 -8.29 -12.80 21.19
N ALA A 284 -7.12 -13.08 21.78
CA ALA A 284 -6.96 -14.24 22.65
C ALA A 284 -7.65 -14.08 24.01
N MET A 285 -7.83 -12.86 24.48
CA MET A 285 -8.60 -12.55 25.67
C MET A 285 -9.60 -11.42 25.34
N THR A 286 -10.88 -11.73 25.45
CA THR A 286 -11.97 -10.81 25.15
C THR A 286 -12.95 -10.77 26.32
N MET A 287 -13.52 -9.60 26.53
CA MET A 287 -14.62 -9.40 27.45
C MET A 287 -15.80 -8.85 26.64
N SER A 288 -16.97 -9.39 26.85
CA SER A 288 -18.21 -8.87 26.27
C SER A 288 -19.27 -8.70 27.36
N GLY A 289 -20.17 -7.77 27.13
CA GLY A 289 -21.23 -7.52 28.11
C GLY A 289 -22.36 -6.69 27.53
N ASN A 290 -23.42 -6.58 28.34
CA ASN A 290 -24.59 -5.77 28.04
C ASN A 290 -24.81 -4.74 29.14
N GLY A 291 -25.45 -3.63 28.75
CA GLY A 291 -25.73 -2.57 29.71
C GLY A 291 -26.37 -1.35 29.07
N SER A 292 -26.24 -0.24 29.74
CA SER A 292 -26.68 1.08 29.31
C SER A 292 -25.66 2.15 29.72
N TYR A 293 -24.36 1.86 29.60
CA TYR A 293 -23.31 2.75 30.08
C TYR A 293 -22.83 3.69 28.97
N LEU A 294 -23.37 4.90 28.92
CA LEU A 294 -23.16 5.87 27.83
C LEU A 294 -21.69 6.30 27.67
N ALA A 295 -20.88 6.26 28.74
CA ALA A 295 -19.46 6.60 28.66
C ALA A 295 -18.58 5.55 27.96
N PHE A 296 -19.15 4.38 27.60
CA PHE A 296 -18.42 3.40 26.83
C PHE A 296 -18.22 3.88 25.40
N GLU A 297 -16.99 4.12 25.05
CA GLU A 297 -16.52 4.53 23.74
C GLU A 297 -15.25 3.73 23.37
N PRO A 298 -15.06 3.33 22.11
CA PRO A 298 -13.85 2.64 21.69
C PRO A 298 -12.59 3.43 22.07
N GLY A 299 -11.58 2.75 22.64
CA GLY A 299 -10.35 3.36 23.11
C GLY A 299 -10.38 3.99 24.52
N LYS A 300 -11.53 4.00 25.19
CA LYS A 300 -11.58 4.41 26.61
C LYS A 300 -11.34 3.23 27.54
N ARG A 301 -10.57 3.50 28.61
CA ARG A 301 -10.22 2.54 29.67
C ARG A 301 -11.12 2.71 30.88
N PHE A 302 -11.42 1.59 31.49
CA PHE A 302 -12.22 1.53 32.72
C PHE A 302 -11.66 0.47 33.68
N GLN A 303 -11.99 0.59 34.92
CA GLN A 303 -11.76 -0.42 35.96
C GLN A 303 -13.09 -0.99 36.43
N ILE A 304 -13.26 -2.31 36.27
CA ILE A 304 -14.43 -3.02 36.75
C ILE A 304 -14.25 -3.36 38.23
N ASP A 305 -15.20 -2.98 39.05
CA ASP A 305 -15.25 -3.34 40.47
C ASP A 305 -15.88 -4.75 40.62
N ASP A 306 -15.08 -5.78 40.29
CA ASP A 306 -15.43 -7.20 40.49
C ASP A 306 -14.23 -7.97 41.04
N THR A 307 -14.37 -8.41 42.29
CA THR A 307 -13.30 -9.12 43.01
C THR A 307 -13.03 -10.53 42.48
N ARG A 308 -13.90 -11.08 41.64
CA ARG A 308 -13.73 -12.39 40.97
C ARG A 308 -12.75 -12.33 39.83
N LEU A 309 -12.52 -11.15 39.25
CA LEU A 309 -11.56 -10.89 38.19
C LEU A 309 -10.17 -10.63 38.78
N ASN A 310 -9.12 -11.08 38.10
CA ASN A 310 -7.77 -10.74 38.48
C ASN A 310 -7.44 -9.26 38.14
N PRO A 311 -6.35 -8.66 38.63
CA PRO A 311 -6.03 -7.24 38.44
C PRO A 311 -5.89 -6.82 36.96
N ARG A 312 -5.47 -7.74 36.08
CA ARG A 312 -5.36 -7.50 34.62
C ARG A 312 -6.74 -7.48 33.96
N GLU A 313 -7.61 -8.41 34.33
CA GLU A 313 -8.96 -8.55 33.82
C GLU A 313 -9.88 -7.40 34.25
N ARG A 314 -9.61 -6.77 35.42
CA ARG A 314 -10.39 -5.62 35.90
C ARG A 314 -10.14 -4.35 35.11
N ARG A 315 -8.92 -4.17 34.54
CA ARG A 315 -8.58 -2.98 33.75
C ARG A 315 -8.78 -3.27 32.27
N ILE A 316 -9.84 -2.72 31.71
CA ILE A 316 -10.28 -2.96 30.35
C ILE A 316 -10.16 -1.71 29.50
N VAL A 317 -10.07 -1.92 28.18
CA VAL A 317 -10.30 -0.90 27.16
C VAL A 317 -11.46 -1.37 26.27
N ILE A 318 -12.37 -0.47 25.97
CA ILE A 318 -13.51 -0.74 25.11
C ILE A 318 -13.01 -0.87 23.65
N ARG A 319 -13.36 -1.99 23.00
CA ARG A 319 -13.05 -2.27 21.60
C ARG A 319 -14.18 -1.86 20.67
N SER A 320 -15.40 -2.20 21.05
CA SER A 320 -16.60 -1.90 20.28
C SER A 320 -17.80 -1.71 21.19
N VAL A 321 -18.75 -0.93 20.70
CA VAL A 321 -20.04 -0.67 21.38
C VAL A 321 -21.13 -0.63 20.31
N SER A 322 -22.26 -1.28 20.59
CA SER A 322 -23.49 -1.14 19.84
C SER A 322 -24.56 -0.50 20.72
N HIS A 323 -25.33 0.39 20.15
CA HIS A 323 -26.35 1.17 20.82
C HIS A 323 -27.72 0.96 20.16
N ALA A 324 -28.76 0.74 20.98
CA ALA A 324 -30.15 0.78 20.56
C ALA A 324 -30.91 1.66 21.55
N ILE A 325 -31.30 2.85 21.12
CA ILE A 325 -31.93 3.87 21.96
C ILE A 325 -33.31 4.21 21.40
N PHE A 326 -34.29 4.21 22.26
CA PHE A 326 -35.65 4.61 21.92
C PHE A 326 -36.16 5.63 22.92
N ASP A 327 -36.70 6.76 22.43
CA ASP A 327 -37.26 7.84 23.22
C ASP A 327 -38.69 8.16 22.74
N PRO A 328 -39.72 7.72 23.47
CA PRO A 328 -41.09 7.95 23.08
C PRO A 328 -41.63 9.34 23.42
N SER A 329 -40.85 10.27 23.99
CA SER A 329 -41.38 11.52 24.59
C SER A 329 -42.18 12.40 23.61
N GLY A 330 -42.08 12.21 22.28
CA GLY A 330 -42.93 12.84 21.26
C GLY A 330 -43.86 11.89 20.55
N LEU A 331 -43.99 10.68 21.06
CA LEU A 331 -44.92 9.65 20.57
C LEU A 331 -46.04 9.46 21.58
N SER A 332 -47.13 8.85 21.16
CA SER A 332 -48.31 8.68 22.02
C SER A 332 -48.12 7.59 23.07
N GLU A 333 -47.22 6.65 22.87
CA GLU A 333 -47.03 5.45 23.71
C GLU A 333 -45.59 4.96 23.70
N GLY A 334 -45.12 4.37 24.81
CA GLY A 334 -43.85 3.69 24.96
C GLY A 334 -43.11 4.12 26.24
N GLU A 335 -42.13 3.33 26.59
CA GLU A 335 -41.16 3.62 27.67
C GLU A 335 -39.80 3.89 27.07
N PRO A 336 -39.07 4.90 27.57
CA PRO A 336 -37.69 5.17 27.10
C PRO A 336 -36.79 4.00 27.50
N HIS A 337 -35.98 3.51 26.54
CA HIS A 337 -35.00 2.47 26.84
C HIS A 337 -33.70 2.69 26.08
N TYR A 338 -32.64 2.20 26.68
CA TYR A 338 -31.30 2.16 26.10
C TYR A 338 -30.70 0.79 26.34
N ASP A 339 -30.52 0.05 25.26
CA ASP A 339 -29.80 -1.22 25.23
C ASP A 339 -28.44 -1.03 24.61
N GLN A 340 -27.43 -1.59 25.25
CA GLN A 340 -26.05 -1.52 24.81
C GLN A 340 -25.41 -2.89 24.92
N SER A 341 -24.66 -3.27 23.89
CA SER A 341 -23.68 -4.35 23.97
C SER A 341 -22.28 -3.80 23.74
N PHE A 342 -21.29 -4.38 24.41
CA PHE A 342 -19.90 -3.95 24.25
C PHE A 342 -18.95 -5.14 24.19
N ALA A 343 -17.81 -4.92 23.54
CA ALA A 343 -16.64 -5.78 23.62
C ALA A 343 -15.44 -4.98 24.14
N ALA A 344 -14.63 -5.63 24.95
CA ALA A 344 -13.45 -5.04 25.56
C ALA A 344 -12.29 -6.05 25.59
N GLN A 345 -11.10 -5.56 25.95
CA GLN A 345 -9.92 -6.38 26.21
C GLN A 345 -9.16 -5.79 27.41
N PRO A 346 -8.16 -6.50 27.98
CA PRO A 346 -7.29 -5.90 28.99
C PRO A 346 -6.60 -4.66 28.46
N SER A 347 -6.63 -3.56 29.23
CA SER A 347 -6.04 -2.29 28.79
C SER A 347 -4.51 -2.27 28.78
N ALA A 348 -3.88 -3.29 29.37
CA ALA A 348 -2.43 -3.50 29.29
C ALA A 348 -1.98 -4.04 27.92
N ASP A 349 -2.92 -4.61 27.15
CA ASP A 349 -2.64 -5.15 25.82
C ASP A 349 -2.96 -4.11 24.75
N VAL A 350 -2.04 -3.92 23.83
CA VAL A 350 -2.29 -3.03 22.69
C VAL A 350 -3.25 -3.72 21.73
N PHE A 351 -4.27 -3.00 21.29
CA PHE A 351 -5.12 -3.47 20.21
C PHE A 351 -4.35 -3.39 18.89
N ARG A 352 -4.35 -4.49 18.13
CA ARG A 352 -3.86 -4.51 16.75
C ARG A 352 -5.01 -4.80 15.81
N PRO A 353 -5.24 -3.92 14.81
CA PRO A 353 -6.20 -4.23 13.77
C PRO A 353 -5.77 -5.50 13.02
N LYS A 354 -6.75 -6.35 12.66
CA LYS A 354 -6.47 -7.50 11.81
C LYS A 354 -6.16 -7.03 10.40
N ARG A 355 -5.18 -7.63 9.75
CA ARG A 355 -4.87 -7.40 8.33
C ARG A 355 -5.91 -8.09 7.44
N THR A 356 -7.06 -7.44 7.29
CA THR A 356 -8.20 -7.94 6.49
C THR A 356 -8.30 -7.24 5.14
N THR A 357 -7.75 -6.05 5.02
CA THR A 357 -7.76 -5.28 3.77
C THR A 357 -6.67 -5.80 2.84
N ALA A 358 -7.05 -6.46 1.76
CA ALA A 358 -6.10 -7.01 0.81
C ALA A 358 -5.29 -5.91 0.13
N LYS A 359 -3.97 -6.11 0.01
CA LYS A 359 -3.12 -5.26 -0.83
C LYS A 359 -3.55 -5.45 -2.29
N ALA A 360 -3.74 -4.34 -3.00
CA ALA A 360 -4.09 -4.40 -4.41
C ALA A 360 -2.96 -5.06 -5.23
N VAL A 361 -3.33 -5.94 -6.13
CA VAL A 361 -2.41 -6.69 -7.01
C VAL A 361 -2.35 -6.02 -8.38
N ALA A 362 -1.14 -5.89 -8.92
CA ALA A 362 -0.94 -5.52 -10.30
C ALA A 362 -1.30 -6.73 -11.18
N SER A 363 -2.44 -6.67 -11.87
CA SER A 363 -3.00 -7.78 -12.64
C SER A 363 -2.25 -8.10 -13.94
N GLY A 364 -1.22 -7.33 -14.27
CA GLY A 364 -0.40 -7.51 -15.46
C GLY A 364 0.66 -6.42 -15.59
N PRO A 365 1.56 -6.56 -16.60
CA PRO A 365 2.60 -5.60 -16.83
C PRO A 365 2.05 -4.23 -17.25
N GLN A 366 2.83 -3.18 -16.99
CA GLN A 366 2.50 -1.78 -17.31
C GLN A 366 3.66 -1.17 -18.11
N SER A 367 3.37 -0.23 -19.02
CA SER A 367 4.43 0.51 -19.66
C SER A 367 4.78 1.81 -18.90
N ALA A 368 6.03 2.21 -19.05
CA ALA A 368 6.58 3.40 -18.43
C ALA A 368 7.68 4.01 -19.32
N ILE A 369 8.08 5.24 -19.03
CA ILE A 369 9.21 5.91 -19.68
C ILE A 369 10.41 5.95 -18.75
N VAL A 370 11.58 5.61 -19.26
CA VAL A 370 12.85 5.82 -18.53
C VAL A 370 13.16 7.31 -18.47
N VAL A 371 13.42 7.82 -17.27
CA VAL A 371 13.77 9.23 -17.05
C VAL A 371 15.22 9.43 -16.59
N ASP A 372 15.85 8.41 -15.99
CA ASP A 372 17.24 8.44 -15.57
C ASP A 372 17.81 7.01 -15.57
N GLN A 373 19.10 6.87 -15.92
CA GLN A 373 19.84 5.61 -15.90
C GLN A 373 21.04 5.64 -14.95
N THR A 374 21.23 6.74 -14.24
CA THR A 374 22.40 6.95 -13.36
C THR A 374 22.06 6.47 -11.95
N ASP A 375 22.00 5.14 -11.78
CA ASP A 375 21.71 4.53 -10.48
C ASP A 375 22.75 4.88 -9.43
N PRO A 376 22.41 5.63 -8.38
CA PRO A 376 23.38 6.08 -7.37
C PRO A 376 23.94 4.93 -6.51
N GLU A 377 23.25 3.78 -6.48
CA GLU A 377 23.70 2.60 -5.72
C GLU A 377 24.49 1.60 -6.58
N GLY A 378 24.57 1.80 -7.90
CA GLY A 378 25.40 0.98 -8.80
C GLY A 378 24.83 -0.41 -9.13
N PHE A 379 23.55 -0.66 -8.92
CA PHE A 379 22.89 -1.93 -9.28
C PHE A 379 22.41 -2.00 -10.73
N GLY A 380 22.64 -0.93 -11.52
CA GLY A 380 22.20 -0.86 -12.91
C GLY A 380 20.69 -0.71 -13.06
N ARG A 381 20.03 -0.17 -12.04
CA ARG A 381 18.60 0.19 -12.10
C ARG A 381 18.40 1.40 -13.00
N VAL A 382 17.18 1.55 -13.48
CA VAL A 382 16.74 2.75 -14.18
C VAL A 382 15.62 3.43 -13.41
N LYS A 383 15.54 4.72 -13.52
CA LYS A 383 14.45 5.50 -12.93
C LYS A 383 13.36 5.66 -13.97
N ILE A 384 12.15 5.28 -13.60
CA ILE A 384 11.01 5.30 -14.51
C ILE A 384 9.92 6.24 -14.04
N GLN A 385 9.06 6.62 -14.98
CA GLN A 385 7.82 7.33 -14.75
C GLN A 385 6.68 6.58 -15.46
N TYR A 386 5.64 6.25 -14.70
CA TYR A 386 4.45 5.61 -15.25
C TYR A 386 3.56 6.60 -16.02
N HIS A 387 2.91 6.13 -17.09
CA HIS A 387 1.99 6.95 -17.90
C HIS A 387 0.74 7.42 -17.13
N TRP A 388 0.33 6.70 -16.09
CA TRP A 388 -0.82 7.07 -15.26
C TRP A 388 -0.51 8.14 -14.22
N ASP A 389 0.76 8.49 -14.01
CA ASP A 389 1.13 9.56 -13.09
C ASP A 389 0.83 10.93 -13.72
N ARG A 390 -0.34 11.49 -13.36
CA ARG A 390 -0.85 12.76 -13.90
C ARG A 390 0.02 13.96 -13.55
N ALA A 391 0.67 13.93 -12.41
CA ALA A 391 1.49 15.03 -11.93
C ALA A 391 2.89 15.02 -12.54
N ALA A 392 3.26 13.95 -13.25
CA ALA A 392 4.62 13.70 -13.75
C ALA A 392 5.72 13.86 -12.68
N ALA A 393 5.33 13.72 -11.40
CA ALA A 393 6.17 14.02 -10.25
C ALA A 393 6.72 12.78 -9.56
N SER A 394 6.10 11.61 -9.78
CA SER A 394 6.45 10.38 -9.09
C SER A 394 7.32 9.50 -9.96
N THR A 395 8.53 9.23 -9.51
CA THR A 395 9.49 8.36 -10.19
C THR A 395 10.06 7.35 -9.22
N CYS A 396 10.40 6.17 -9.69
CA CYS A 396 11.02 5.12 -8.88
C CYS A 396 12.18 4.43 -9.60
N TRP A 397 13.13 3.91 -8.83
CA TRP A 397 14.21 3.08 -9.32
C TRP A 397 13.75 1.63 -9.48
N VAL A 398 13.98 1.05 -10.67
CA VAL A 398 13.51 -0.29 -11.02
C VAL A 398 14.67 -1.14 -11.51
N ARG A 399 14.77 -2.38 -11.05
CA ARG A 399 15.75 -3.37 -11.54
C ARG A 399 15.47 -3.69 -12.99
N VAL A 400 16.56 -3.91 -13.76
CA VAL A 400 16.47 -4.29 -15.18
C VAL A 400 16.74 -5.79 -15.31
N LEU A 401 15.80 -6.53 -15.85
CA LEU A 401 15.98 -7.93 -16.21
C LEU A 401 16.99 -8.04 -17.35
N GLN A 402 17.98 -8.90 -17.21
CA GLN A 402 18.94 -9.25 -18.24
C GLN A 402 18.73 -10.69 -18.70
N GLN A 403 19.02 -10.99 -19.97
CA GLN A 403 18.90 -12.36 -20.50
C GLN A 403 19.81 -13.35 -19.77
N TRP A 404 20.95 -12.88 -19.30
CA TRP A 404 21.92 -13.66 -18.55
C TRP A 404 22.65 -12.75 -17.56
N ALA A 405 22.69 -13.15 -16.28
CA ALA A 405 23.31 -12.37 -15.22
C ALA A 405 24.01 -13.29 -14.21
N GLY A 406 25.31 -13.10 -14.00
CA GLY A 406 26.12 -13.79 -13.02
C GLY A 406 27.22 -12.89 -12.49
N ASN A 407 28.10 -13.43 -11.63
CA ASN A 407 29.20 -12.66 -11.04
C ASN A 407 30.21 -12.24 -12.13
N LYS A 408 30.12 -11.00 -12.58
CA LYS A 408 30.94 -10.38 -13.64
C LYS A 408 30.80 -11.05 -15.02
N ILE A 409 29.74 -11.83 -15.23
CA ILE A 409 29.41 -12.44 -16.54
C ILE A 409 27.94 -12.22 -16.86
N GLY A 410 27.61 -12.02 -18.14
CA GLY A 410 26.25 -11.86 -18.60
C GLY A 410 26.09 -10.84 -19.72
N SER A 411 24.84 -10.55 -20.06
CA SER A 411 24.45 -9.44 -20.92
C SER A 411 24.20 -8.18 -20.09
N GLN A 412 24.51 -7.02 -20.64
CA GLN A 412 24.27 -5.74 -19.95
C GLN A 412 23.69 -4.73 -20.95
N PHE A 413 22.35 -4.62 -20.93
CA PHE A 413 21.63 -3.62 -21.70
C PHE A 413 20.84 -2.74 -20.74
N VAL A 414 21.28 -1.51 -20.54
CA VAL A 414 20.61 -0.54 -19.66
C VAL A 414 19.79 0.41 -20.52
N PRO A 415 18.45 0.40 -20.41
CA PRO A 415 17.61 1.33 -21.16
C PRO A 415 17.94 2.79 -20.85
N ARG A 416 17.85 3.63 -21.89
CA ARG A 416 18.24 5.05 -21.79
C ARG A 416 17.01 5.95 -21.57
N PRO A 417 17.20 7.16 -21.02
CA PRO A 417 16.14 8.14 -20.90
C PRO A 417 15.38 8.37 -22.23
N GLY A 418 14.04 8.41 -22.14
CA GLY A 418 13.14 8.53 -23.27
C GLY A 418 12.71 7.19 -23.90
N MET A 419 13.31 6.07 -23.52
CA MET A 419 12.86 4.75 -23.98
C MET A 419 11.59 4.32 -23.23
N GLU A 420 10.66 3.72 -23.96
CA GLU A 420 9.50 3.06 -23.37
C GLU A 420 9.87 1.65 -22.94
N VAL A 421 9.42 1.28 -21.76
CA VAL A 421 9.77 0.01 -21.12
C VAL A 421 8.53 -0.69 -20.56
N MET A 422 8.59 -2.01 -20.54
CA MET A 422 7.58 -2.86 -19.91
C MET A 422 8.02 -3.19 -18.50
N ILE A 423 7.14 -2.93 -17.55
CA ILE A 423 7.33 -3.17 -16.12
C ILE A 423 6.41 -4.31 -15.70
N ASP A 424 6.97 -5.34 -15.13
CA ASP A 424 6.25 -6.42 -14.46
C ASP A 424 6.47 -6.33 -12.94
N PHE A 425 5.77 -7.14 -12.15
CA PHE A 425 5.72 -7.02 -10.71
C PHE A 425 5.95 -8.37 -10.06
N LEU A 426 6.94 -8.44 -9.14
CA LEU A 426 7.23 -9.68 -8.42
C LEU A 426 6.02 -10.09 -7.57
N GLU A 427 5.50 -11.29 -7.82
CA GLU A 427 4.28 -11.82 -7.19
C GLU A 427 3.04 -10.89 -7.33
N GLY A 428 3.04 -10.04 -8.35
CA GLY A 428 1.98 -9.05 -8.55
C GLY A 428 2.00 -7.87 -7.57
N ASP A 429 3.04 -7.74 -6.74
CA ASP A 429 3.17 -6.64 -5.78
C ASP A 429 3.53 -5.32 -6.49
N PRO A 430 2.65 -4.30 -6.52
CA PRO A 430 2.91 -3.03 -7.17
C PRO A 430 4.10 -2.27 -6.60
N ASP A 431 4.54 -2.59 -5.37
CA ASP A 431 5.71 -2.01 -4.73
C ASP A 431 7.03 -2.71 -5.13
N ARG A 432 6.96 -3.77 -5.97
CA ARG A 432 8.11 -4.57 -6.41
C ARG A 432 8.22 -4.67 -7.93
N PRO A 433 8.35 -3.52 -8.64
CA PRO A 433 8.46 -3.51 -10.09
C PRO A 433 9.81 -4.04 -10.57
N VAL A 434 9.78 -4.72 -11.72
CA VAL A 434 10.97 -5.16 -12.48
C VAL A 434 10.75 -4.81 -13.95
N LEU A 435 11.72 -4.14 -14.57
CA LEU A 435 11.73 -3.88 -16.00
C LEU A 435 12.07 -5.18 -16.74
N VAL A 436 11.17 -5.64 -17.60
CA VAL A 436 11.30 -6.92 -18.30
C VAL A 436 11.60 -6.78 -19.80
N GLY A 437 11.53 -5.56 -20.37
CA GLY A 437 11.84 -5.32 -21.78
C GLY A 437 11.64 -3.87 -22.18
N CYS A 438 12.02 -3.58 -23.43
CA CYS A 438 11.81 -2.29 -24.07
C CYS A 438 10.79 -2.41 -25.21
N LEU A 439 10.07 -1.33 -25.49
CA LEU A 439 9.08 -1.26 -26.56
C LEU A 439 9.45 -0.17 -27.56
N PHE A 440 9.31 -0.49 -28.84
CA PHE A 440 9.29 0.55 -29.87
C PHE A 440 7.92 1.24 -29.89
N ASN A 441 7.91 2.51 -30.27
CA ASN A 441 6.68 3.30 -30.37
C ASN A 441 6.79 4.36 -31.47
N GLY A 442 5.79 5.21 -31.61
CA GLY A 442 5.77 6.27 -32.63
C GLY A 442 6.89 7.31 -32.53
N LYS A 443 7.54 7.43 -31.36
CA LYS A 443 8.70 8.31 -31.14
C LYS A 443 10.04 7.56 -31.28
N ASN A 444 10.08 6.31 -30.84
CA ASN A 444 11.27 5.45 -30.86
C ASN A 444 11.03 4.33 -31.88
N ALA A 445 11.44 4.57 -33.14
CA ALA A 445 11.27 3.64 -34.25
C ALA A 445 12.24 2.46 -34.18
N HIS A 446 11.91 1.39 -34.90
CA HIS A 446 12.80 0.24 -35.11
C HIS A 446 14.12 0.65 -35.75
N PRO A 447 15.27 0.02 -35.42
CA PRO A 447 16.54 0.26 -36.07
C PRO A 447 16.51 -0.08 -37.57
N TYR A 448 15.72 -1.09 -37.93
CA TYR A 448 15.46 -1.50 -39.30
C TYR A 448 13.97 -1.25 -39.61
N PRO A 449 13.66 -0.31 -40.54
CA PRO A 449 12.27 0.05 -40.81
C PRO A 449 11.43 -1.14 -41.29
N VAL A 450 10.34 -1.40 -40.58
CA VAL A 450 9.36 -2.42 -40.97
C VAL A 450 8.18 -1.75 -41.73
N PRO A 451 7.52 -2.43 -42.67
CA PRO A 451 7.70 -3.83 -43.10
C PRO A 451 8.81 -4.07 -44.13
N ALA A 452 9.56 -3.05 -44.53
CA ALA A 452 10.52 -3.18 -45.67
C ALA A 452 11.70 -4.13 -45.35
N ASN A 453 12.11 -4.24 -44.08
CA ASN A 453 13.30 -4.97 -43.64
C ASN A 453 12.96 -6.10 -42.64
N LEU A 454 11.96 -6.92 -42.96
CA LEU A 454 11.53 -8.02 -42.09
C LEU A 454 12.55 -9.16 -41.95
N THR A 455 13.49 -9.27 -42.91
CA THR A 455 14.57 -10.26 -42.91
C THR A 455 15.79 -9.81 -42.09
N GLN A 456 15.79 -8.57 -41.61
CA GLN A 456 16.89 -8.00 -40.82
C GLN A 456 16.69 -8.19 -39.34
N ALA A 457 17.72 -8.73 -38.68
CA ALA A 457 17.78 -8.86 -37.22
C ALA A 457 19.17 -8.40 -36.71
N GLY A 458 19.25 -7.83 -35.51
CA GLY A 458 20.54 -7.41 -34.98
C GLY A 458 20.48 -6.47 -33.80
N TRP A 459 21.67 -6.04 -33.40
CA TRP A 459 21.86 -5.02 -32.36
C TRP A 459 22.46 -3.76 -32.97
N ARG A 460 21.85 -2.63 -32.73
CA ARG A 460 22.37 -1.33 -33.13
C ARG A 460 22.38 -0.40 -31.94
N THR A 461 23.56 0.16 -31.63
CA THR A 461 23.74 1.17 -30.58
C THR A 461 24.12 2.50 -31.21
N SER A 462 23.77 3.60 -30.54
CA SER A 462 24.17 4.94 -30.96
C SER A 462 24.74 5.69 -29.77
N GLY A 463 25.90 6.33 -29.99
CA GLY A 463 26.53 7.22 -29.01
C GLY A 463 26.22 8.69 -29.27
N PRO A 464 26.74 9.62 -28.43
CA PRO A 464 26.75 11.04 -28.73
C PRO A 464 27.39 11.32 -30.10
N GLY A 465 26.78 12.18 -30.90
CA GLY A 465 27.29 12.50 -32.25
C GLY A 465 26.81 11.55 -33.36
N GLY A 466 25.91 10.59 -33.05
CA GLY A 466 25.29 9.73 -34.06
C GLY A 466 26.12 8.56 -34.56
N LEU A 467 27.34 8.34 -33.99
CA LEU A 467 28.17 7.18 -34.31
C LEU A 467 27.49 5.89 -33.87
N ALA A 468 27.23 4.98 -34.80
CA ALA A 468 26.60 3.71 -34.55
C ALA A 468 27.61 2.55 -34.50
N HIS A 469 27.36 1.60 -33.58
CA HIS A 469 27.94 0.27 -33.60
C HIS A 469 26.82 -0.70 -33.93
N GLU A 470 27.07 -1.67 -34.81
CA GLU A 470 26.03 -2.54 -35.35
C GLU A 470 26.55 -3.96 -35.55
N LEU A 471 25.70 -4.93 -35.25
CA LEU A 471 25.83 -6.30 -35.68
C LEU A 471 24.45 -6.68 -36.27
N LEU A 472 24.42 -6.78 -37.60
CA LEU A 472 23.22 -7.05 -38.40
C LEU A 472 23.32 -8.43 -39.01
N PHE A 473 22.24 -9.16 -39.06
CA PHE A 473 22.01 -10.37 -39.83
C PHE A 473 20.95 -10.06 -40.88
N GLU A 474 21.25 -10.26 -42.17
CA GLU A 474 20.32 -10.19 -43.26
C GLU A 474 20.07 -11.62 -43.79
N ASP A 475 18.82 -12.09 -43.72
CA ASP A 475 18.42 -13.44 -44.12
C ASP A 475 17.67 -13.46 -45.46
N LYS A 476 17.72 -12.38 -46.24
CA LYS A 476 17.07 -12.29 -47.55
C LYS A 476 17.75 -13.21 -48.54
N GLY A 477 17.00 -14.17 -49.12
CA GLY A 477 17.52 -15.12 -50.09
C GLY A 477 18.26 -14.47 -51.28
N GLY A 478 19.52 -14.86 -51.48
CA GLY A 478 20.45 -14.30 -52.46
C GLY A 478 21.10 -12.95 -52.04
N GLY A 479 20.87 -12.53 -50.81
CA GLY A 479 21.46 -11.32 -50.22
C GLY A 479 21.86 -11.51 -48.77
N GLU A 480 22.09 -12.76 -48.36
CA GLU A 480 22.45 -13.12 -46.99
C GLU A 480 23.77 -12.46 -46.56
N GLU A 481 23.75 -11.78 -45.41
CA GLU A 481 24.90 -11.04 -44.96
C GLU A 481 24.99 -11.02 -43.42
N ILE A 482 26.20 -11.08 -42.88
CA ILE A 482 26.52 -10.64 -41.51
C ILE A 482 27.32 -9.33 -41.63
N PHE A 483 26.70 -8.23 -41.24
CA PHE A 483 27.33 -6.92 -41.26
C PHE A 483 27.76 -6.51 -39.87
N MET A 484 29.04 -6.13 -39.73
CA MET A 484 29.60 -5.61 -38.47
C MET A 484 30.21 -4.23 -38.70
N GLN A 485 29.71 -3.24 -37.96
CA GLN A 485 30.19 -1.86 -38.02
C GLN A 485 30.64 -1.36 -36.63
N SER A 486 31.80 -0.69 -36.61
CA SER A 486 32.24 0.09 -35.48
C SER A 486 32.29 1.57 -35.86
N GLY A 487 31.68 2.44 -35.05
CA GLY A 487 31.66 3.88 -35.29
C GLY A 487 33.02 4.56 -35.13
N ARG A 488 34.01 3.91 -34.50
CA ARG A 488 35.36 4.45 -34.31
C ARG A 488 36.41 3.36 -34.33
N ASP A 489 36.60 2.62 -33.24
CA ASP A 489 37.68 1.65 -33.09
C ASP A 489 37.08 0.23 -32.99
N TYR A 490 37.69 -0.73 -33.69
CA TYR A 490 37.41 -2.14 -33.59
C TYR A 490 38.60 -2.89 -33.03
N ARG A 491 38.48 -3.63 -31.93
CA ARG A 491 39.53 -4.42 -31.31
C ARG A 491 39.07 -5.88 -31.13
N ARG A 492 39.86 -6.82 -31.63
CA ARG A 492 39.68 -8.25 -31.49
C ARG A 492 40.91 -8.86 -30.80
N ILE A 493 40.71 -9.68 -29.79
CA ILE A 493 41.77 -10.38 -29.07
C ILE A 493 41.43 -11.85 -29.04
N VAL A 494 42.26 -12.69 -29.67
CA VAL A 494 42.15 -14.15 -29.67
C VAL A 494 43.34 -14.71 -28.88
N LYS A 495 43.07 -15.52 -27.84
CA LYS A 495 44.12 -16.00 -26.92
C LYS A 495 44.90 -17.19 -27.44
N ARG A 496 44.41 -17.86 -28.49
CA ARG A 496 45.07 -19.02 -29.07
C ARG A 496 45.10 -18.94 -30.59
N ASP A 497 44.19 -19.47 -31.29
CA ASP A 497 44.20 -19.60 -32.75
C ASP A 497 43.04 -18.83 -33.37
N GLU A 498 43.25 -18.21 -34.51
CA GLU A 498 42.22 -17.66 -35.37
C GLU A 498 42.35 -18.28 -36.77
N THR A 499 41.23 -18.78 -37.31
CA THR A 499 41.16 -19.32 -38.66
C THR A 499 40.05 -18.62 -39.42
N ALA A 500 40.38 -18.09 -40.61
CA ALA A 500 39.41 -17.54 -41.55
C ALA A 500 39.43 -18.34 -42.86
N THR A 501 38.28 -18.86 -43.30
CA THR A 501 38.13 -19.53 -44.61
C THR A 501 37.15 -18.74 -45.43
N ILE A 502 37.63 -18.19 -46.58
CA ILE A 502 36.83 -17.35 -47.46
C ILE A 502 36.88 -17.97 -48.86
N THR A 503 35.71 -18.42 -49.33
CA THR A 503 35.62 -19.21 -50.56
C THR A 503 35.90 -18.40 -51.83
N ARG A 504 35.56 -17.10 -51.83
CA ARG A 504 35.67 -16.28 -53.05
C ARG A 504 36.77 -15.26 -52.99
N SER A 505 36.67 -14.21 -52.19
CA SER A 505 37.64 -13.12 -52.15
C SER A 505 37.66 -12.44 -50.80
N GLN A 506 38.86 -12.04 -50.36
CA GLN A 506 39.07 -11.16 -49.21
C GLN A 506 39.69 -9.85 -49.68
N LYS A 507 39.11 -8.71 -49.27
CA LYS A 507 39.64 -7.40 -49.52
C LYS A 507 39.96 -6.72 -48.19
N VAL A 508 41.16 -6.19 -48.08
CA VAL A 508 41.56 -5.34 -46.93
C VAL A 508 41.93 -3.98 -47.50
N ASP A 509 41.30 -2.92 -47.00
CA ASP A 509 41.48 -1.55 -47.40
C ASP A 509 41.83 -0.74 -46.17
N ALA A 510 43.09 -0.26 -46.08
CA ALA A 510 43.58 0.45 -44.91
C ALA A 510 44.70 1.43 -45.32
N GLN A 511 44.88 2.49 -44.55
CA GLN A 511 46.03 3.40 -44.72
C GLN A 511 47.33 2.67 -44.41
N ASP A 512 47.39 1.91 -43.34
CA ASP A 512 48.57 1.15 -42.89
C ASP A 512 48.17 -0.28 -42.49
N ILE A 513 48.97 -1.28 -42.89
CA ILE A 513 48.82 -2.68 -42.48
C ILE A 513 50.15 -3.14 -41.89
N THR A 514 50.12 -3.58 -40.61
CA THR A 514 51.27 -4.18 -39.93
C THR A 514 50.93 -5.64 -39.61
N LEU A 515 51.72 -6.58 -40.11
CA LEU A 515 51.64 -8.00 -39.77
C LEU A 515 52.90 -8.39 -39.00
N THR A 516 52.74 -8.87 -37.76
CA THR A 516 53.86 -9.31 -36.90
C THR A 516 53.67 -10.74 -36.48
N ALA A 517 54.64 -11.59 -36.74
CA ALA A 517 54.66 -12.99 -36.32
C ALA A 517 56.01 -13.29 -35.63
N THR A 518 56.01 -14.18 -34.62
CA THR A 518 57.25 -14.58 -33.94
C THR A 518 58.02 -15.67 -34.70
N THR A 519 57.34 -16.44 -35.57
CA THR A 519 57.94 -17.59 -36.27
C THR A 519 58.02 -17.35 -37.76
N SER A 520 56.89 -17.15 -38.42
CA SER A 520 56.87 -16.93 -39.88
C SER A 520 55.59 -16.25 -40.36
N ILE A 521 55.68 -15.54 -41.47
CA ILE A 521 54.56 -15.08 -42.30
C ILE A 521 54.70 -15.76 -43.65
N LYS A 522 53.68 -16.54 -44.06
CA LYS A 522 53.65 -17.24 -45.37
C LYS A 522 52.47 -16.72 -46.21
N LEU A 523 52.78 -16.29 -47.44
CA LEU A 523 51.80 -16.01 -48.49
C LEU A 523 51.97 -17.08 -49.54
N GLU A 524 50.88 -17.74 -49.96
CA GLU A 524 50.92 -18.85 -50.90
C GLU A 524 49.81 -18.75 -51.93
N VAL A 525 50.15 -18.88 -53.21
CA VAL A 525 49.19 -18.96 -54.32
C VAL A 525 49.67 -20.01 -55.34
N ALA A 526 48.90 -21.07 -55.54
CA ALA A 526 49.18 -22.11 -56.55
C ALA A 526 50.63 -22.62 -56.56
N GLY A 527 51.20 -22.84 -55.37
CA GLY A 527 52.57 -23.33 -55.19
C GLY A 527 53.65 -22.26 -55.24
N ASN A 528 53.35 -21.01 -55.58
CA ASN A 528 54.25 -19.89 -55.41
C ASN A 528 54.15 -19.36 -53.99
N THR A 529 55.29 -19.07 -53.33
CA THR A 529 55.31 -18.64 -51.92
C THR A 529 56.20 -17.42 -51.68
N ILE A 530 55.79 -16.59 -50.74
CA ILE A 530 56.65 -15.63 -50.04
C ILE A 530 56.64 -16.04 -48.58
N VAL A 531 57.81 -16.32 -48.01
CA VAL A 531 57.98 -16.68 -46.60
C VAL A 531 58.94 -15.69 -45.98
N ILE A 532 58.54 -15.14 -44.87
CA ILE A 532 59.35 -14.28 -44.02
C ILE A 532 59.51 -15.02 -42.69
N ASP A 533 60.74 -15.41 -42.34
CA ASP A 533 61.07 -16.12 -41.11
C ASP A 533 62.42 -15.69 -40.52
N ALA A 534 62.96 -16.41 -39.53
CA ALA A 534 64.23 -16.09 -38.87
C ALA A 534 65.43 -16.18 -39.83
N SER A 535 65.34 -16.86 -40.97
CA SER A 535 66.41 -16.95 -41.98
C SER A 535 66.41 -15.81 -43.02
N GLY A 536 65.32 -15.03 -43.06
CA GLY A 536 65.14 -13.92 -43.99
C GLY A 536 63.89 -13.98 -44.80
N VAL A 537 63.90 -13.46 -46.05
CA VAL A 537 62.79 -13.44 -46.98
C VAL A 537 63.10 -14.44 -48.11
N THR A 538 62.30 -15.48 -48.20
CA THR A 538 62.40 -16.50 -49.27
C THR A 538 61.25 -16.32 -50.25
N ILE A 539 61.54 -16.12 -51.52
CA ILE A 539 60.57 -16.04 -52.61
C ILE A 539 60.81 -17.23 -53.55
N ASN A 540 59.76 -18.09 -53.69
CA ASN A 540 59.82 -19.24 -54.58
C ASN A 540 58.65 -19.14 -55.57
N GLY A 541 58.96 -19.15 -56.85
CA GLY A 541 57.94 -19.04 -57.89
C GLY A 541 58.51 -19.48 -59.23
N LYS A 542 57.64 -19.89 -60.17
CA LYS A 542 58.00 -20.28 -61.55
C LYS A 542 58.67 -19.15 -62.30
N MET A 543 58.38 -17.93 -61.99
CA MET A 543 59.02 -16.72 -62.54
C MET A 543 59.08 -15.65 -61.46
N ILE A 544 60.25 -15.01 -61.31
CA ILE A 544 60.47 -13.89 -60.38
C ILE A 544 60.96 -12.72 -61.27
N ASN A 545 60.12 -11.68 -61.43
CA ASN A 545 60.52 -10.45 -62.12
C ASN A 545 61.08 -9.46 -61.12
N LEU A 546 62.30 -9.08 -61.23
CA LEU A 546 62.96 -8.03 -60.48
C LEU A 546 63.16 -6.83 -61.41
N ASN A 547 62.43 -5.73 -61.21
CA ASN A 547 62.56 -4.51 -61.98
C ASN A 547 63.51 -3.56 -61.33
#